data_8e4c26972eeb05bb310069ad8763c04c
#
_entry.id   8e4c26972eeb05bb310069ad8763c04c
#
_cell.length_a   1.000
_cell.length_b   1.000
_cell.length_c   1.000
_cell.angle_alpha   90.00
_cell.angle_beta   90.00
_cell.angle_gamma   90.00
#
_symmetry.space_group_name_H-M   'P 1'
#
loop_
_entity.id
_entity.type
_entity.pdbx_description
1 polymer ?
#
loop_
_entity_poly.entity_id
_entity_poly.type
_entity_poly.pdbx_seq_one_letter_code
_entity_poly.pdbx_strand_id
1 'polypeptide(L)'
;MKLGNVTKTEKCLLGAAAVFLCLVTALYVHDTAAPDQSGTVAVETERQVDAEELGPVWEPVDINTADAETLDTLPGIGSALAERIITYREEHGPFDSGEELMEVKGIGEATYEGLADWITVEGKDKE
;
A
#
# COMPACT_ATOMS: atom_id res chain seq x y z
N MET A 1 -20.95 -26.90 -69.34
CA MET A 1 -20.66 -25.55 -68.90
C MET A 1 -19.17 -25.28 -69.15
N LYS A 2 -18.87 -24.39 -70.12
CA LYS A 2 -17.48 -24.01 -70.41
C LYS A 2 -17.08 -23.02 -69.34
N LEU A 3 -16.16 -23.42 -68.47
CA LEU A 3 -15.46 -22.51 -67.58
C LEU A 3 -14.63 -21.60 -68.46
N GLY A 4 -15.07 -20.35 -68.56
CA GLY A 4 -14.37 -19.29 -69.31
C GLY A 4 -12.96 -19.11 -68.83
N ASN A 5 -12.06 -18.91 -69.75
CA ASN A 5 -10.64 -18.64 -69.51
C ASN A 5 -10.51 -17.40 -68.63
N VAL A 6 -10.23 -17.63 -67.38
CA VAL A 6 -9.98 -16.55 -66.40
C VAL A 6 -8.72 -15.82 -66.84
N THR A 7 -8.86 -14.56 -67.21
CA THR A 7 -7.76 -13.72 -67.66
C THR A 7 -6.75 -13.46 -66.54
N LYS A 8 -5.52 -13.12 -66.88
CA LYS A 8 -4.45 -12.84 -65.92
C LYS A 8 -4.85 -11.79 -64.87
N THR A 9 -5.67 -10.84 -65.29
CA THR A 9 -6.19 -9.75 -64.44
C THR A 9 -7.24 -10.25 -63.43
N GLU A 10 -8.11 -11.19 -63.83
CA GLU A 10 -9.09 -11.81 -62.92
C GLU A 10 -8.43 -12.69 -61.87
N LYS A 11 -7.35 -13.38 -62.23
CA LYS A 11 -6.56 -14.16 -61.25
C LYS A 11 -5.87 -13.28 -60.20
N CYS A 12 -5.38 -12.11 -60.60
CA CYS A 12 -4.82 -11.13 -59.69
C CYS A 12 -5.88 -10.54 -58.76
N LEU A 13 -7.10 -10.25 -59.28
CA LEU A 13 -8.20 -9.74 -58.43
C LEU A 13 -8.69 -10.78 -57.43
N LEU A 14 -8.83 -12.03 -57.84
CA LEU A 14 -9.19 -13.13 -56.93
C LEU A 14 -8.11 -13.40 -55.89
N GLY A 15 -6.85 -13.31 -56.25
CA GLY A 15 -5.73 -13.43 -55.31
C GLY A 15 -5.72 -12.29 -54.31
N ALA A 16 -5.90 -11.06 -54.75
CA ALA A 16 -5.97 -9.90 -53.86
C ALA A 16 -7.18 -9.95 -52.92
N ALA A 17 -8.34 -10.40 -53.40
CA ALA A 17 -9.53 -10.61 -52.56
C ALA A 17 -9.32 -11.70 -51.50
N ALA A 18 -8.66 -12.79 -51.87
CA ALA A 18 -8.34 -13.88 -50.92
C ALA A 18 -7.36 -13.41 -49.81
N VAL A 19 -6.33 -12.64 -50.18
CA VAL A 19 -5.39 -12.08 -49.21
C VAL A 19 -6.10 -11.06 -48.30
N PHE A 20 -6.96 -10.22 -48.85
CA PHE A 20 -7.73 -9.27 -48.05
C PHE A 20 -8.68 -9.98 -47.07
N LEU A 21 -9.36 -11.05 -47.54
CA LEU A 21 -10.23 -11.85 -46.69
C LEU A 21 -9.46 -12.54 -45.57
N CYS A 22 -8.25 -13.07 -45.86
CA CYS A 22 -7.36 -13.64 -44.85
C CYS A 22 -6.90 -12.61 -43.81
N LEU A 23 -6.58 -11.37 -44.25
CA LEU A 23 -6.21 -10.30 -43.32
C LEU A 23 -7.37 -9.87 -42.45
N VAL A 24 -8.57 -9.76 -43.00
CA VAL A 24 -9.78 -9.39 -42.25
C VAL A 24 -10.14 -10.50 -41.24
N THR A 25 -10.05 -11.78 -41.66
CA THR A 25 -10.31 -12.90 -40.75
C THR A 25 -9.24 -13.02 -39.66
N ALA A 26 -7.98 -12.75 -39.98
CA ALA A 26 -6.88 -12.74 -38.98
C ALA A 26 -7.09 -11.61 -37.96
N LEU A 27 -7.49 -10.42 -38.42
CA LEU A 27 -7.84 -9.29 -37.54
C LEU A 27 -9.07 -9.63 -36.65
N TYR A 28 -10.09 -10.24 -37.28
CA TYR A 28 -11.30 -10.60 -36.55
C TYR A 28 -11.06 -11.69 -35.49
N VAL A 29 -10.21 -12.67 -35.78
CA VAL A 29 -9.85 -13.72 -34.84
C VAL A 29 -8.94 -13.19 -33.73
N HIS A 30 -8.10 -12.20 -34.04
CA HIS A 30 -7.22 -11.60 -33.05
C HIS A 30 -8.00 -10.74 -32.03
N ASP A 31 -9.12 -10.15 -32.45
CA ASP A 31 -9.95 -9.31 -31.57
C ASP A 31 -10.97 -10.15 -30.76
N THR A 32 -11.24 -11.39 -31.17
CA THR A 32 -12.14 -12.30 -30.44
C THR A 32 -11.43 -13.31 -29.52
N ALA A 33 -10.11 -13.26 -29.45
CA ALA A 33 -9.34 -14.00 -28.46
C ALA A 33 -9.26 -13.19 -27.15
N ALA A 34 -10.42 -12.80 -26.62
CA ALA A 34 -10.53 -12.54 -25.21
C ALA A 34 -10.37 -13.89 -24.49
N PRO A 35 -9.43 -14.04 -23.55
CA PRO A 35 -9.39 -15.25 -22.75
C PRO A 35 -10.69 -15.31 -21.95
N ASP A 36 -11.50 -16.32 -22.26
CA ASP A 36 -12.61 -16.75 -21.43
C ASP A 36 -12.07 -17.08 -20.03
N GLN A 37 -12.23 -16.15 -19.10
CA GLN A 37 -12.07 -16.39 -17.68
C GLN A 37 -13.43 -16.83 -17.10
N SER A 38 -13.97 -17.90 -17.65
CA SER A 38 -14.98 -18.73 -17.00
C SER A 38 -14.28 -19.76 -16.17
N GLY A 39 -14.00 -19.45 -14.96
CA GLY A 39 -13.46 -20.46 -14.09
C GLY A 39 -13.19 -19.97 -12.70
N THR A 40 -14.10 -20.28 -11.81
CA THR A 40 -13.99 -20.21 -10.36
C THR A 40 -14.07 -18.81 -9.77
N VAL A 41 -15.27 -18.50 -9.32
CA VAL A 41 -15.53 -17.57 -8.23
C VAL A 41 -14.84 -18.13 -6.99
N ALA A 42 -13.53 -17.92 -6.90
CA ALA A 42 -12.90 -17.81 -5.62
C ALA A 42 -13.19 -16.38 -5.18
N VAL A 43 -14.16 -16.24 -4.29
CA VAL A 43 -14.33 -15.05 -3.48
C VAL A 43 -13.13 -14.99 -2.54
N GLU A 44 -11.98 -14.59 -3.08
CA GLU A 44 -10.96 -13.93 -2.32
C GLU A 44 -11.15 -12.46 -2.65
N THR A 45 -12.06 -11.87 -1.89
CA THR A 45 -12.03 -10.45 -1.65
C THR A 45 -10.78 -10.17 -0.80
N GLU A 46 -9.61 -10.37 -1.38
CA GLU A 46 -8.49 -9.54 -1.04
C GLU A 46 -8.79 -8.18 -1.67
N ARG A 47 -9.58 -7.43 -0.93
CA ARG A 47 -9.61 -6.00 -1.07
C ARG A 47 -8.18 -5.56 -0.82
N GLN A 48 -7.39 -5.46 -1.88
CA GLN A 48 -6.23 -4.60 -1.85
C GLN A 48 -6.81 -3.20 -1.57
N VAL A 49 -6.88 -2.88 -0.30
CA VAL A 49 -6.98 -1.50 0.14
C VAL A 49 -5.66 -0.91 -0.34
N ASP A 50 -5.74 -0.15 -1.43
CA ASP A 50 -4.63 0.64 -1.89
C ASP A 50 -4.15 1.43 -0.67
N ALA A 51 -2.87 1.28 -0.32
CA ALA A 51 -2.25 1.91 0.85
C ALA A 51 -2.33 3.46 0.79
N GLU A 52 -2.85 4.02 -0.30
CA GLU A 52 -3.11 5.44 -0.49
C GLU A 52 -4.47 5.90 0.08
N GLU A 53 -5.44 4.99 0.34
CA GLU A 53 -6.72 5.34 0.97
C GLU A 53 -6.69 5.26 2.51
N LEU A 54 -5.73 4.55 3.06
CA LEU A 54 -5.39 4.66 4.46
C LEU A 54 -4.48 5.88 4.56
N GLY A 55 -5.01 6.99 5.08
CA GLY A 55 -4.19 8.09 5.54
C GLY A 55 -3.01 7.53 6.36
N PRO A 56 -1.99 8.32 6.65
CA PRO A 56 -0.79 7.83 7.31
C PRO A 56 -1.19 6.93 8.47
N VAL A 57 -0.82 5.65 8.38
CA VAL A 57 -1.03 4.68 9.46
C VAL A 57 -0.11 5.17 10.58
N TRP A 58 -0.69 5.84 11.56
CA TRP A 58 0.01 6.28 12.74
C TRP A 58 0.25 5.04 13.60
N GLU A 59 1.45 4.49 13.53
CA GLU A 59 1.86 3.51 14.54
C GLU A 59 2.18 4.27 15.81
N PRO A 60 1.50 3.97 16.93
CA PRO A 60 1.83 4.61 18.20
C PRO A 60 3.27 4.28 18.60
N VAL A 61 3.99 5.29 19.05
CA VAL A 61 5.41 5.17 19.45
C VAL A 61 5.49 4.60 20.84
N ASP A 62 6.20 3.47 21.00
CA ASP A 62 6.48 2.91 22.33
C ASP A 62 7.55 3.72 23.06
N ILE A 63 7.13 4.43 24.11
CA ILE A 63 8.01 5.30 24.88
C ILE A 63 9.11 4.56 25.64
N ASN A 64 8.97 3.25 25.84
CA ASN A 64 9.96 2.42 26.53
C ASN A 64 11.11 1.99 25.61
N THR A 65 10.84 1.83 24.31
CA THR A 65 11.80 1.30 23.35
C THR A 65 12.28 2.33 22.34
N ALA A 66 11.48 3.38 22.09
CA ALA A 66 11.80 4.41 21.10
C ALA A 66 13.14 5.11 21.39
N ASP A 67 13.85 5.45 20.31
CA ASP A 67 15.05 6.28 20.38
C ASP A 67 14.73 7.78 20.41
N ALA A 68 15.74 8.61 20.63
CA ALA A 68 15.57 10.05 20.72
C ALA A 68 15.02 10.68 19.42
N GLU A 69 15.41 10.13 18.27
CA GLU A 69 14.99 10.62 16.97
C GLU A 69 13.49 10.33 16.74
N THR A 70 13.05 9.14 17.08
CA THR A 70 11.63 8.76 17.02
C THR A 70 10.78 9.58 17.99
N LEU A 71 11.25 9.77 19.23
CA LEU A 71 10.55 10.58 20.23
C LEU A 71 10.45 12.06 19.81
N ASP A 72 11.46 12.61 19.13
CA ASP A 72 11.45 13.99 18.61
C ASP A 72 10.38 14.23 17.52
N THR A 73 9.87 13.15 16.88
CA THR A 73 8.78 13.24 15.90
C THR A 73 7.40 13.46 16.54
N LEU A 74 7.29 13.23 17.84
CA LEU A 74 6.03 13.36 18.57
C LEU A 74 5.61 14.83 18.73
N PRO A 75 4.32 15.15 18.60
CA PRO A 75 3.83 16.51 18.73
C PRO A 75 4.14 17.10 20.11
N GLY A 76 4.86 18.21 20.15
CA GLY A 76 5.24 18.89 21.40
C GLY A 76 6.45 18.30 22.13
N ILE A 77 7.05 17.25 21.60
CA ILE A 77 8.34 16.70 22.05
C ILE A 77 9.42 17.19 21.11
N GLY A 78 10.42 17.86 21.64
CA GLY A 78 11.62 18.20 20.91
C GLY A 78 12.80 17.37 21.44
N SER A 79 13.98 17.48 20.79
CA SER A 79 15.17 16.72 21.13
C SER A 79 15.54 16.78 22.62
N ALA A 80 15.38 17.95 23.25
CA ALA A 80 15.65 18.11 24.67
C ALA A 80 14.66 17.36 25.59
N LEU A 81 13.41 17.19 25.16
CA LEU A 81 12.42 16.39 25.89
C LEU A 81 12.61 14.90 25.61
N ALA A 82 12.92 14.53 24.37
CA ALA A 82 13.25 13.16 23.99
C ALA A 82 14.41 12.60 24.84
N GLU A 83 15.50 13.38 24.99
CA GLU A 83 16.62 13.00 25.85
C GLU A 83 16.21 12.83 27.32
N ARG A 84 15.31 13.69 27.82
CA ARG A 84 14.81 13.57 29.21
C ARG A 84 13.94 12.36 29.42
N ILE A 85 13.13 11.99 28.44
CA ILE A 85 12.33 10.76 28.49
C ILE A 85 13.25 9.54 28.60
N ILE A 86 14.30 9.51 27.77
CA ILE A 86 15.28 8.41 27.80
C ILE A 86 16.01 8.39 29.16
N THR A 87 16.48 9.53 29.63
CA THR A 87 17.15 9.63 30.94
C THR A 87 16.22 9.17 32.05
N TYR A 88 14.97 9.58 32.03
CA TYR A 88 13.98 9.19 33.04
C TYR A 88 13.81 7.66 33.09
N ARG A 89 13.61 7.00 31.93
CA ARG A 89 13.46 5.54 31.89
C ARG A 89 14.73 4.79 32.29
N GLU A 90 15.92 5.37 32.10
CA GLU A 90 17.20 4.81 32.54
C GLU A 90 17.39 4.90 34.05
N GLU A 91 16.92 5.98 34.67
CA GLU A 91 17.07 6.24 36.10
C GLU A 91 15.98 5.59 36.94
N HIS A 92 14.73 5.56 36.45
CA HIS A 92 13.55 5.12 37.21
C HIS A 92 13.00 3.78 36.72
N GLY A 93 13.45 3.31 35.56
CA GLY A 93 12.94 2.12 34.89
C GLY A 93 11.91 2.45 33.80
N PRO A 94 11.41 1.45 33.09
CA PRO A 94 10.43 1.63 32.04
C PRO A 94 9.14 2.22 32.61
N PHE A 95 8.48 3.06 31.81
CA PHE A 95 7.19 3.63 32.14
C PHE A 95 6.13 2.54 32.29
N ASP A 96 5.32 2.62 33.33
CA ASP A 96 4.20 1.72 33.58
C ASP A 96 2.93 2.15 32.85
N SER A 97 2.81 3.45 32.59
CA SER A 97 1.69 4.05 31.87
C SER A 97 2.16 5.29 31.08
N GLY A 98 1.39 5.69 30.07
CA GLY A 98 1.67 6.92 29.34
C GLY A 98 1.60 8.17 30.22
N GLU A 99 0.77 8.14 31.28
CA GLU A 99 0.60 9.23 32.22
C GLU A 99 1.88 9.55 33.01
N GLU A 100 2.77 8.57 33.22
CA GLU A 100 4.06 8.78 33.86
C GLU A 100 4.99 9.72 33.10
N LEU A 101 4.74 9.97 31.80
CA LEU A 101 5.45 11.00 31.08
C LEU A 101 5.33 12.39 31.71
N MET A 102 4.26 12.64 32.47
CA MET A 102 4.11 13.91 33.21
C MET A 102 5.12 14.09 34.34
N GLU A 103 5.76 13.01 34.81
CA GLU A 103 6.85 13.06 35.80
C GLU A 103 8.16 13.56 35.15
N VAL A 104 8.25 13.49 33.81
CA VAL A 104 9.42 14.00 33.08
C VAL A 104 9.38 15.52 33.07
N LYS A 105 10.44 16.14 33.58
CA LYS A 105 10.54 17.60 33.67
C LYS A 105 10.37 18.26 32.28
N GLY A 106 9.29 19.00 32.14
CA GLY A 106 8.94 19.74 30.92
C GLY A 106 7.79 19.13 30.11
N ILE A 107 7.27 17.99 30.54
CA ILE A 107 6.04 17.40 30.01
C ILE A 107 4.93 17.67 31.04
N GLY A 108 3.98 18.50 30.66
CA GLY A 108 2.80 18.80 31.47
C GLY A 108 1.57 18.15 30.88
N GLU A 109 0.44 18.27 31.60
CA GLU A 109 -0.85 17.72 31.20
C GLU A 109 -1.24 18.10 29.76
N ALA A 110 -1.10 19.36 29.36
CA ALA A 110 -1.41 19.81 28.01
C ALA A 110 -0.52 19.18 26.92
N THR A 111 0.74 18.88 27.25
CA THR A 111 1.66 18.19 26.34
C THR A 111 1.30 16.72 26.26
N TYR A 112 0.98 16.11 27.38
CA TYR A 112 0.55 14.71 27.46
C TYR A 112 -0.76 14.47 26.70
N GLU A 113 -1.77 15.33 26.86
CA GLU A 113 -3.03 15.24 26.10
C GLU A 113 -2.80 15.25 24.59
N GLY A 114 -1.83 16.04 24.11
CA GLY A 114 -1.47 16.07 22.70
C GLY A 114 -0.71 14.83 22.21
N LEU A 115 -0.14 14.05 23.14
CA LEU A 115 0.66 12.86 22.86
C LEU A 115 -0.11 11.55 23.04
N ALA A 116 -1.17 11.55 23.83
CA ALA A 116 -1.85 10.34 24.30
C ALA A 116 -2.26 9.39 23.16
N ASP A 117 -2.67 9.95 22.02
CA ASP A 117 -3.08 9.17 20.85
C ASP A 117 -1.87 8.65 20.02
N TRP A 118 -0.67 9.16 20.27
CA TRP A 118 0.54 8.91 19.49
C TRP A 118 1.53 7.97 20.17
N ILE A 119 1.27 7.62 21.43
CA ILE A 119 2.18 6.84 22.25
C ILE A 119 1.54 5.54 22.72
N THR A 120 2.39 4.57 22.97
CA THR A 120 2.03 3.30 23.63
C THR A 120 3.07 2.93 24.66
N VAL A 121 2.72 2.02 25.55
CA VAL A 121 3.57 1.49 26.62
C VAL A 121 3.54 -0.03 26.52
N GLU A 122 4.22 -0.59 25.50
CA GLU A 122 4.19 -2.05 25.25
C GLU A 122 5.27 -2.86 25.98
N GLY A 123 6.19 -2.22 26.68
CA GLY A 123 7.36 -2.88 27.27
C GLY A 123 7.10 -3.85 28.41
N LYS A 124 5.85 -4.09 28.85
CA LYS A 124 5.53 -4.84 30.08
C LYS A 124 4.83 -6.18 29.89
N ASP A 125 4.41 -6.57 28.71
CA ASP A 125 3.64 -7.80 28.51
C ASP A 125 4.51 -9.02 28.16
N LYS A 126 5.71 -9.13 28.74
CA LYS A 126 6.54 -10.34 28.66
C LYS A 126 7.00 -10.80 30.05
N GLU A 127 6.04 -11.25 30.83
CA GLU A 127 6.28 -12.29 31.82
C GLU A 127 5.26 -13.42 31.67
#